data_b2203cdee5ef2cba0fdcf08f798da40b
#
_entry.id   b2203cdee5ef2cba0fdcf08f798da40b
#
_cell.length_a   1.000
_cell.length_b   1.000
_cell.length_c   1.000
_cell.angle_alpha   90.00
_cell.angle_beta   90.00
_cell.angle_gamma   90.00
#
_symmetry.space_group_name_H-M   'P 1'
#
loop_
_entity.id
_entity.type
_entity.pdbx_description
1 polymer ?
#
loop_
_entity_poly.entity_id
_entity_poly.type
_entity_poly.pdbx_seq_one_letter_code
_entity_poly.pdbx_strand_id
1 'polypeptide(L)'
;MSNYIPKASKFDPNSKGEFGIFGGQYVPETLMPVLKELELAYNKYRFDKDFWQEVNYYLKDYVGRENPLYFAENISKEIGAKIYLKREDLNHTGAHKVNNVIAQGLLAKKMGKTKVIAETGAGQHGVATATIAALLGLECTVFMGAKDVARQELNVFRMKLLGAKVVAVESGSKTLKDAMNDAIRYWVTNARDTFYIIGTVAGPHPYPMMVRDFQAVIGYEARKQILEKENKLPDYVVACIGGGSNSIGMFSHFLEDKEVTCVGIEAGGLGLDTNKHGSCLAKGTPGILHGQCSYLLQDEDGQVLEAHSISAGLDYPGVGPEHSFHKDNKTVTYDNITDKEALDAFVWLSRKEGIIPAFESAHAIAYLKKAKEKLKDKLVIVCLSGRGDKDMIQAKELLKFD
;
A
#
# COMPACT_ATOMS: atom_id res chain seq x y z
N MET A 1 3.43 24.36 6.40
CA MET A 1 3.99 23.13 7.00
C MET A 1 2.83 22.21 7.26
N SER A 2 2.82 21.01 6.71
CA SER A 2 1.75 20.05 7.03
C SER A 2 2.01 19.52 8.45
N ASN A 3 1.25 19.97 9.40
CA ASN A 3 1.18 19.35 10.73
C ASN A 3 0.08 18.29 10.67
N TYR A 4 0.34 17.22 9.93
CA TYR A 4 -0.59 16.12 9.84
C TYR A 4 -0.68 15.40 11.20
N ILE A 5 -1.90 15.22 11.68
CA ILE A 5 -2.28 14.34 12.78
C ILE A 5 -3.55 13.62 12.32
N PRO A 6 -3.64 12.28 12.43
CA PRO A 6 -4.85 11.57 12.03
C PRO A 6 -6.05 12.04 12.85
N LYS A 7 -7.24 11.86 12.30
CA LYS A 7 -8.50 12.15 12.99
C LYS A 7 -9.27 10.85 13.15
N ALA A 8 -10.09 10.78 14.20
CA ALA A 8 -11.07 9.72 14.31
C ALA A 8 -12.00 9.79 13.09
N SER A 9 -12.29 8.63 12.51
CA SER A 9 -13.14 8.47 11.34
C SER A 9 -14.41 7.71 11.72
N LYS A 10 -15.53 8.01 11.08
CA LYS A 10 -16.74 7.18 11.19
C LYS A 10 -16.53 5.76 10.64
N PHE A 11 -15.45 5.56 9.90
CA PHE A 11 -15.00 4.28 9.38
C PHE A 11 -13.95 3.60 10.27
N ASP A 12 -13.70 4.10 11.50
CA ASP A 12 -12.88 3.39 12.45
C ASP A 12 -13.53 2.04 12.80
N PRO A 13 -12.74 0.99 13.00
CA PRO A 13 -13.30 -0.31 13.39
C PRO A 13 -13.93 -0.25 14.79
N ASN A 14 -14.80 -1.22 15.06
CA ASN A 14 -15.37 -1.38 16.40
C ASN A 14 -14.30 -1.81 17.43
N SER A 15 -14.70 -2.01 18.70
CA SER A 15 -13.81 -2.41 19.79
C SER A 15 -13.18 -3.79 19.64
N LYS A 16 -13.61 -4.60 18.67
CA LYS A 16 -13.01 -5.88 18.30
C LYS A 16 -12.05 -5.75 17.10
N GLY A 17 -11.87 -4.55 16.58
CA GLY A 17 -11.06 -4.29 15.40
C GLY A 17 -11.76 -4.66 14.09
N GLU A 18 -13.09 -4.67 14.05
CA GLU A 18 -13.89 -5.09 12.91
C GLU A 18 -14.49 -3.90 12.16
N PHE A 19 -14.41 -3.94 10.84
CA PHE A 19 -15.12 -3.11 9.87
C PHE A 19 -16.31 -3.90 9.33
N GLY A 20 -17.47 -3.81 9.98
CA GLY A 20 -18.60 -4.71 9.75
C GLY A 20 -18.22 -6.15 10.12
N ILE A 21 -18.20 -7.06 9.14
CA ILE A 21 -17.78 -8.47 9.33
C ILE A 21 -16.29 -8.69 9.06
N PHE A 22 -15.56 -7.69 8.59
CA PHE A 22 -14.15 -7.78 8.19
C PHE A 22 -13.22 -7.24 9.28
N GLY A 23 -11.94 -7.66 9.28
CA GLY A 23 -10.96 -7.27 10.28
C GLY A 23 -10.81 -8.31 11.38
N GLY A 24 -10.73 -7.86 12.62
CA GLY A 24 -10.59 -8.71 13.81
C GLY A 24 -9.16 -9.13 14.10
N GLN A 25 -9.01 -10.14 14.98
CA GLN A 25 -7.71 -10.65 15.46
C GLN A 25 -7.70 -12.19 15.42
N TYR A 26 -7.49 -12.78 14.26
CA TYR A 26 -7.45 -14.23 14.03
C TYR A 26 -6.01 -14.74 14.10
N VAL A 27 -5.45 -14.77 15.29
CA VAL A 27 -4.05 -15.13 15.55
C VAL A 27 -3.95 -16.19 16.64
N PRO A 28 -2.81 -16.94 16.74
CA PRO A 28 -2.56 -17.81 17.87
C PRO A 28 -2.57 -17.05 19.20
N GLU A 29 -2.98 -17.72 20.27
CA GLU A 29 -3.07 -17.15 21.63
C GLU A 29 -1.77 -16.48 22.08
N THR A 30 -0.65 -17.01 21.66
CA THR A 30 0.69 -16.47 21.97
C THR A 30 0.93 -15.06 21.42
N LEU A 31 0.25 -14.64 20.35
CA LEU A 31 0.31 -13.29 19.80
C LEU A 31 -0.69 -12.32 20.41
N MET A 32 -1.72 -12.80 21.10
CA MET A 32 -2.76 -11.91 21.69
C MET A 32 -2.18 -10.87 22.66
N PRO A 33 -1.29 -11.24 23.61
CA PRO A 33 -0.65 -10.24 24.48
C PRO A 33 0.14 -9.19 23.72
N VAL A 34 0.81 -9.59 22.63
CA VAL A 34 1.63 -8.69 21.80
C VAL A 34 0.77 -7.70 21.02
N LEU A 35 -0.34 -8.19 20.45
CA LEU A 35 -1.31 -7.32 19.78
C LEU A 35 -1.96 -6.34 20.75
N LYS A 36 -2.27 -6.78 21.98
CA LYS A 36 -2.79 -5.90 23.01
C LYS A 36 -1.79 -4.84 23.45
N GLU A 37 -0.50 -5.19 23.59
CA GLU A 37 0.59 -4.24 23.84
C GLU A 37 0.66 -3.19 22.72
N LEU A 38 0.62 -3.65 21.47
CA LEU A 38 0.64 -2.78 20.29
C LEU A 38 -0.60 -1.86 20.24
N GLU A 39 -1.78 -2.39 20.46
CA GLU A 39 -3.05 -1.64 20.47
C GLU A 39 -3.03 -0.54 21.53
N LEU A 40 -2.59 -0.86 22.76
CA LEU A 40 -2.46 0.11 23.85
C LEU A 40 -1.45 1.21 23.51
N ALA A 41 -0.30 0.84 22.95
CA ALA A 41 0.71 1.80 22.52
C ALA A 41 0.19 2.69 21.39
N TYR A 42 -0.42 2.08 20.36
CA TYR A 42 -0.98 2.83 19.24
C TYR A 42 -2.08 3.79 19.69
N ASN A 43 -3.02 3.34 20.52
CA ASN A 43 -4.10 4.20 21.05
C ASN A 43 -3.56 5.37 21.88
N LYS A 44 -2.46 5.15 22.63
CA LYS A 44 -1.78 6.21 23.38
C LYS A 44 -1.19 7.27 22.45
N TYR A 45 -0.55 6.85 21.35
CA TYR A 45 0.19 7.76 20.46
C TYR A 45 -0.61 8.23 19.24
N ARG A 46 -1.74 7.63 18.93
CA ARG A 46 -2.56 7.92 17.74
C ARG A 46 -2.86 9.42 17.56
N PHE A 47 -3.15 10.13 18.64
CA PHE A 47 -3.45 11.57 18.60
C PHE A 47 -2.46 12.41 19.43
N ASP A 48 -1.37 11.81 19.90
CA ASP A 48 -0.37 12.47 20.71
C ASP A 48 0.43 13.49 19.89
N LYS A 49 0.41 14.74 20.33
CA LYS A 49 1.04 15.86 19.57
C LYS A 49 2.55 15.72 19.46
N ASP A 50 3.21 15.26 20.51
CA ASP A 50 4.68 15.15 20.55
C ASP A 50 5.13 14.01 19.64
N PHE A 51 4.42 12.88 19.63
CA PHE A 51 4.67 11.79 18.70
C PHE A 51 4.51 12.25 17.25
N TRP A 52 3.43 12.96 16.94
CA TRP A 52 3.19 13.43 15.56
C TRP A 52 4.10 14.59 15.17
N GLN A 53 4.59 15.37 16.11
CA GLN A 53 5.65 16.36 15.84
C GLN A 53 6.93 15.64 15.37
N GLU A 54 7.33 14.56 16.04
CA GLU A 54 8.47 13.74 15.65
C GLU A 54 8.26 13.06 14.29
N VAL A 55 7.08 12.46 14.06
CA VAL A 55 6.72 11.88 12.75
C VAL A 55 6.75 12.93 11.64
N ASN A 56 6.15 14.09 11.84
CA ASN A 56 6.11 15.18 10.85
C ASN A 56 7.49 15.76 10.56
N TYR A 57 8.40 15.81 11.56
CA TYR A 57 9.79 16.17 11.33
C TYR A 57 10.44 15.25 10.30
N TYR A 58 10.34 13.93 10.50
CA TYR A 58 10.90 12.98 9.53
C TYR A 58 10.18 12.97 8.20
N LEU A 59 8.85 13.10 8.19
CA LEU A 59 8.09 13.20 6.94
C LEU A 59 8.56 14.38 6.11
N LYS A 60 8.83 15.52 6.73
CA LYS A 60 9.28 16.73 6.04
C LYS A 60 10.76 16.67 5.66
N ASP A 61 11.64 16.50 6.65
CA ASP A 61 13.07 16.79 6.47
C ASP A 61 13.86 15.55 6.01
N TYR A 62 13.29 14.34 6.14
CA TYR A 62 13.90 13.09 5.69
C TYR A 62 13.17 12.45 4.50
N VAL A 63 11.84 12.39 4.52
CA VAL A 63 11.06 11.80 3.41
C VAL A 63 10.88 12.79 2.26
N GLY A 64 10.86 14.09 2.53
CA GLY A 64 10.77 15.15 1.52
C GLY A 64 9.35 15.63 1.23
N ARG A 65 8.40 15.44 2.19
CA ARG A 65 7.02 15.93 2.03
C ARG A 65 6.95 17.48 2.24
N GLU A 66 5.95 18.19 1.71
CA GLU A 66 4.74 17.69 1.01
C GLU A 66 5.06 17.31 -0.45
N ASN A 67 4.59 16.12 -0.86
CA ASN A 67 4.77 15.72 -2.25
C ASN A 67 3.86 16.55 -3.18
N PRO A 68 4.34 16.91 -4.38
CA PRO A 68 3.53 17.70 -5.31
C PRO A 68 2.24 16.99 -5.74
N LEU A 69 1.20 17.77 -5.93
CA LEU A 69 0.06 17.41 -6.76
C LEU A 69 0.31 18.02 -8.16
N TYR A 70 0.82 17.19 -9.09
CA TYR A 70 1.27 17.60 -10.41
C TYR A 70 0.13 17.55 -11.43
N PHE A 71 -0.11 18.63 -12.16
CA PHE A 71 -1.05 18.67 -13.27
C PHE A 71 -0.42 17.99 -14.51
N ALA A 72 -0.96 16.85 -14.89
CA ALA A 72 -0.46 16.05 -16.01
C ALA A 72 -1.10 16.55 -17.32
N GLU A 73 -0.51 17.59 -17.89
CA GLU A 73 -1.11 18.37 -18.99
C GLU A 73 -1.31 17.54 -20.26
N ASN A 74 -0.31 16.72 -20.64
CA ASN A 74 -0.39 15.98 -21.91
C ASN A 74 -1.42 14.86 -21.86
N ILE A 75 -1.46 14.11 -20.75
CA ILE A 75 -2.48 13.07 -20.59
C ILE A 75 -3.88 13.67 -20.37
N SER A 76 -3.97 14.84 -19.73
CA SER A 76 -5.24 15.57 -19.56
C SER A 76 -5.85 15.95 -20.90
N LYS A 77 -5.05 16.49 -21.83
CA LYS A 77 -5.50 16.82 -23.19
C LYS A 77 -5.97 15.57 -23.96
N GLU A 78 -5.26 14.46 -23.83
CA GLU A 78 -5.59 13.21 -24.53
C GLU A 78 -6.86 12.54 -24.00
N ILE A 79 -7.06 12.57 -22.67
CA ILE A 79 -8.23 11.99 -21.99
C ILE A 79 -9.45 12.92 -22.10
N GLY A 80 -9.25 14.24 -22.15
CA GLY A 80 -10.32 15.23 -22.11
C GLY A 80 -10.81 15.49 -20.67
N ALA A 81 -9.91 15.41 -19.68
CA ALA A 81 -10.19 15.59 -18.26
C ALA A 81 -9.06 16.40 -17.61
N LYS A 82 -9.29 17.04 -16.47
CA LYS A 82 -8.20 17.62 -15.66
C LYS A 82 -7.63 16.53 -14.75
N ILE A 83 -6.40 16.07 -15.05
CA ILE A 83 -5.75 14.97 -14.33
C ILE A 83 -4.58 15.50 -13.51
N TYR A 84 -4.62 15.22 -12.21
CA TYR A 84 -3.56 15.50 -11.27
C TYR A 84 -2.95 14.19 -10.75
N LEU A 85 -1.62 14.14 -10.65
CA LEU A 85 -0.88 13.02 -10.07
C LEU A 85 -0.38 13.40 -8.68
N LYS A 86 -0.79 12.69 -7.64
CA LYS A 86 -0.18 12.79 -6.31
C LYS A 86 1.12 11.99 -6.31
N ARG A 87 2.23 12.70 -6.25
CA ARG A 87 3.59 12.22 -6.58
C ARG A 87 4.26 11.51 -5.38
N GLU A 88 3.68 10.38 -4.91
CA GLU A 88 4.29 9.55 -3.86
C GLU A 88 5.57 8.83 -4.34
N ASP A 89 5.81 8.78 -5.63
CA ASP A 89 7.04 8.32 -6.26
C ASP A 89 8.27 9.20 -5.96
N LEU A 90 8.06 10.44 -5.51
CA LEU A 90 9.13 11.38 -5.13
C LEU A 90 9.55 11.26 -3.65
N ASN A 91 8.89 10.45 -2.85
CA ASN A 91 9.34 10.17 -1.50
C ASN A 91 10.77 9.62 -1.49
N HIS A 92 11.53 9.90 -0.45
CA HIS A 92 12.72 9.12 -0.14
C HIS A 92 12.36 7.63 -0.13
N THR A 93 13.17 6.76 -0.73
CA THR A 93 12.92 5.36 -1.10
C THR A 93 12.04 5.13 -2.35
N GLY A 94 11.42 6.17 -2.92
CA GLY A 94 10.75 6.12 -4.21
C GLY A 94 9.31 5.57 -4.21
N ALA A 95 8.66 5.51 -3.04
CA ALA A 95 7.27 5.06 -2.92
C ALA A 95 6.60 5.53 -1.62
N HIS A 96 5.29 5.39 -1.53
CA HIS A 96 4.47 5.73 -0.34
C HIS A 96 4.81 4.92 0.92
N LYS A 97 5.51 3.79 0.80
CA LYS A 97 5.77 2.86 1.92
C LYS A 97 6.46 3.54 3.11
N VAL A 98 7.36 4.46 2.85
CA VAL A 98 8.15 5.16 3.88
C VAL A 98 7.28 5.95 4.86
N ASN A 99 6.12 6.48 4.45
CA ASN A 99 5.20 7.22 5.32
C ASN A 99 4.77 6.37 6.52
N ASN A 100 4.34 5.14 6.23
CA ASN A 100 3.91 4.19 7.24
C ASN A 100 5.10 3.67 8.08
N VAL A 101 6.20 3.35 7.44
CA VAL A 101 7.36 2.73 8.11
C VAL A 101 8.02 3.69 9.10
N ILE A 102 8.10 4.99 8.81
CA ILE A 102 8.59 6.02 9.74
C ILE A 102 7.79 5.97 11.05
N ALA A 103 6.46 6.03 10.95
CA ALA A 103 5.61 6.08 12.12
C ALA A 103 5.63 4.76 12.92
N GLN A 104 5.64 3.61 12.23
CA GLN A 104 5.78 2.31 12.90
C GLN A 104 7.16 2.16 13.56
N GLY A 105 8.24 2.60 12.92
CA GLY A 105 9.59 2.57 13.49
C GLY A 105 9.72 3.43 14.76
N LEU A 106 9.14 4.63 14.75
CA LEU A 106 9.09 5.49 15.93
C LEU A 106 8.23 4.88 17.04
N LEU A 107 7.09 4.28 16.68
CA LEU A 107 6.23 3.57 17.65
C LEU A 107 6.99 2.38 18.28
N ALA A 108 7.72 1.60 17.48
CA ALA A 108 8.56 0.51 17.98
C ALA A 108 9.57 1.01 19.03
N LYS A 109 10.23 2.14 18.78
CA LYS A 109 11.12 2.77 19.77
C LYS A 109 10.40 3.22 21.03
N LYS A 110 9.21 3.85 20.91
CA LYS A 110 8.39 4.24 22.06
C LYS A 110 7.94 3.03 22.91
N MET A 111 7.82 1.85 22.27
CA MET A 111 7.52 0.57 22.93
C MET A 111 8.79 -0.12 23.49
N GLY A 112 9.98 0.46 23.33
CA GLY A 112 11.24 -0.12 23.80
C GLY A 112 11.72 -1.33 23.00
N LYS A 113 11.19 -1.54 21.78
CA LYS A 113 11.65 -2.62 20.89
C LYS A 113 12.99 -2.25 20.27
N THR A 114 13.89 -3.22 20.17
CA THR A 114 15.25 -3.06 19.62
C THR A 114 15.40 -3.68 18.23
N LYS A 115 14.44 -4.51 17.84
CA LYS A 115 14.43 -5.23 16.57
C LYS A 115 13.15 -4.96 15.80
N VAL A 116 13.28 -4.91 14.49
CA VAL A 116 12.12 -4.86 13.58
C VAL A 116 12.22 -5.96 12.56
N ILE A 117 11.06 -6.49 12.19
CA ILE A 117 10.91 -7.39 11.05
C ILE A 117 9.91 -6.83 10.06
N ALA A 118 10.05 -7.23 8.80
CA ALA A 118 9.10 -6.91 7.75
C ALA A 118 8.99 -8.06 6.75
N GLU A 119 7.87 -8.15 6.05
CA GLU A 119 7.71 -8.90 4.82
C GLU A 119 7.89 -7.98 3.61
N THR A 120 8.24 -8.54 2.45
CA THR A 120 8.23 -7.78 1.21
C THR A 120 8.08 -8.68 -0.01
N GLY A 121 7.35 -8.21 -1.03
CA GLY A 121 7.28 -8.83 -2.36
C GLY A 121 8.15 -8.03 -3.35
N ALA A 122 7.67 -6.88 -3.82
CA ALA A 122 8.40 -5.98 -4.73
C ALA A 122 9.68 -5.36 -4.14
N GLY A 123 9.99 -5.60 -2.88
CA GLY A 123 11.16 -5.07 -2.20
C GLY A 123 11.00 -3.65 -1.63
N GLN A 124 10.00 -2.87 -2.07
CA GLN A 124 9.85 -1.47 -1.66
C GLN A 124 9.57 -1.31 -0.16
N HIS A 125 8.73 -2.18 0.42
CA HIS A 125 8.50 -2.16 1.87
C HIS A 125 9.74 -2.58 2.65
N GLY A 126 10.43 -3.62 2.19
CA GLY A 126 11.70 -4.07 2.79
C GLY A 126 12.77 -2.98 2.77
N VAL A 127 12.95 -2.29 1.64
CA VAL A 127 13.89 -1.16 1.53
C VAL A 127 13.49 -0.03 2.47
N ALA A 128 12.21 0.36 2.52
CA ALA A 128 11.73 1.39 3.44
C ALA A 128 11.98 1.00 4.90
N THR A 129 11.71 -0.26 5.27
CA THR A 129 11.94 -0.76 6.64
C THR A 129 13.43 -0.77 6.99
N ALA A 130 14.29 -1.29 6.10
CA ALA A 130 15.74 -1.27 6.29
C ALA A 130 16.28 0.15 6.43
N THR A 131 15.77 1.10 5.62
CA THR A 131 16.13 2.52 5.68
C THR A 131 15.81 3.12 7.06
N ILE A 132 14.61 2.89 7.56
CA ILE A 132 14.17 3.46 8.84
C ILE A 132 14.84 2.74 10.02
N ALA A 133 15.04 1.44 9.92
CA ALA A 133 15.79 0.69 10.93
C ALA A 133 17.23 1.22 11.07
N ALA A 134 17.91 1.46 9.95
CA ALA A 134 19.24 2.09 9.95
C ALA A 134 19.22 3.49 10.58
N LEU A 135 18.26 4.32 10.20
CA LEU A 135 18.10 5.67 10.75
C LEU A 135 17.86 5.67 12.25
N LEU A 136 17.06 4.74 12.76
CA LEU A 136 16.63 4.69 14.16
C LEU A 136 17.52 3.79 15.04
N GLY A 137 18.53 3.13 14.48
CA GLY A 137 19.43 2.22 15.20
C GLY A 137 18.74 0.93 15.66
N LEU A 138 17.86 0.36 14.83
CA LEU A 138 17.15 -0.89 15.09
C LEU A 138 17.73 -2.04 14.27
N GLU A 139 17.85 -3.23 14.86
CA GLU A 139 18.15 -4.43 14.07
C GLU A 139 17.00 -4.75 13.12
N CYS A 140 17.31 -5.07 11.86
CA CYS A 140 16.29 -5.30 10.84
C CYS A 140 16.44 -6.68 10.19
N THR A 141 15.35 -7.45 10.16
CA THR A 141 15.25 -8.67 9.36
C THR A 141 14.05 -8.57 8.41
N VAL A 142 14.29 -8.80 7.11
CA VAL A 142 13.25 -8.75 6.07
C VAL A 142 13.05 -10.14 5.49
N PHE A 143 11.81 -10.62 5.51
CA PHE A 143 11.38 -11.87 4.88
C PHE A 143 10.90 -11.58 3.46
N MET A 144 11.40 -12.34 2.49
CA MET A 144 11.06 -12.15 1.08
C MET A 144 10.99 -13.50 0.39
N GLY A 145 9.95 -13.73 -0.39
CA GLY A 145 9.82 -14.99 -1.15
C GLY A 145 11.01 -15.20 -2.10
N ALA A 146 11.50 -16.43 -2.23
CA ALA A 146 12.68 -16.72 -3.04
C ALA A 146 12.52 -16.34 -4.52
N LYS A 147 11.29 -16.45 -5.07
CA LYS A 147 10.97 -15.93 -6.42
C LYS A 147 11.13 -14.41 -6.50
N ASP A 148 10.71 -13.70 -5.48
CA ASP A 148 10.78 -12.24 -5.44
C ASP A 148 12.22 -11.76 -5.20
N VAL A 149 13.01 -12.49 -4.41
CA VAL A 149 14.46 -12.24 -4.22
C VAL A 149 15.18 -12.24 -5.57
N ALA A 150 14.88 -13.23 -6.43
CA ALA A 150 15.47 -13.33 -7.75
C ALA A 150 15.01 -12.20 -8.70
N ARG A 151 13.73 -11.81 -8.64
CA ARG A 151 13.19 -10.72 -9.49
C ARG A 151 13.68 -9.33 -9.09
N GLN A 152 14.04 -9.13 -7.81
CA GLN A 152 14.27 -7.83 -7.19
C GLN A 152 15.66 -7.72 -6.55
N GLU A 153 16.68 -8.27 -7.21
CA GLU A 153 18.07 -8.30 -6.70
C GLU A 153 18.58 -6.93 -6.25
N LEU A 154 18.25 -5.87 -6.99
CA LEU A 154 18.67 -4.52 -6.65
C LEU A 154 18.09 -4.04 -5.31
N ASN A 155 16.84 -4.36 -5.03
CA ASN A 155 16.24 -4.02 -3.73
C ASN A 155 16.80 -4.90 -2.61
N VAL A 156 17.11 -6.17 -2.87
CA VAL A 156 17.81 -7.05 -1.92
C VAL A 156 19.18 -6.47 -1.57
N PHE A 157 19.93 -6.02 -2.57
CA PHE A 157 21.22 -5.37 -2.35
C PHE A 157 21.10 -4.08 -1.52
N ARG A 158 20.10 -3.23 -1.83
CA ARG A 158 19.82 -2.01 -1.04
C ARG A 158 19.53 -2.32 0.43
N MET A 159 18.69 -3.33 0.71
CA MET A 159 18.39 -3.76 2.08
C MET A 159 19.65 -4.22 2.83
N LYS A 160 20.51 -5.03 2.18
CA LYS A 160 21.78 -5.48 2.75
C LYS A 160 22.75 -4.32 2.99
N LEU A 161 22.85 -3.37 2.06
CA LEU A 161 23.67 -2.16 2.18
C LEU A 161 23.26 -1.31 3.39
N LEU A 162 21.95 -1.27 3.68
CA LEU A 162 21.36 -0.59 4.85
C LEU A 162 21.50 -1.39 6.16
N GLY A 163 22.18 -2.54 6.13
CA GLY A 163 22.44 -3.37 7.32
C GLY A 163 21.33 -4.37 7.66
N ALA A 164 20.29 -4.49 6.83
CA ALA A 164 19.23 -5.47 7.08
C ALA A 164 19.65 -6.90 6.69
N LYS A 165 19.22 -7.88 7.48
CA LYS A 165 19.26 -9.30 7.10
C LYS A 165 18.07 -9.61 6.20
N VAL A 166 18.32 -10.14 5.00
CA VAL A 166 17.27 -10.62 4.11
C VAL A 166 17.21 -12.14 4.18
N VAL A 167 16.01 -12.66 4.51
CA VAL A 167 15.73 -14.09 4.60
C VAL A 167 14.87 -14.49 3.40
N ALA A 168 15.43 -15.33 2.52
CA ALA A 168 14.69 -15.90 1.39
C ALA A 168 13.77 -17.01 1.90
N VAL A 169 12.46 -16.91 1.59
CA VAL A 169 11.44 -17.88 2.00
C VAL A 169 11.23 -18.89 0.87
N GLU A 170 11.58 -20.14 1.13
CA GLU A 170 11.52 -21.24 0.16
C GLU A 170 10.21 -22.03 0.21
N SER A 171 9.36 -21.79 1.20
CA SER A 171 8.08 -22.50 1.36
C SER A 171 6.98 -21.95 0.44
N GLY A 172 5.97 -22.77 0.16
CA GLY A 172 4.77 -22.41 -0.58
C GLY A 172 5.03 -21.90 -2.00
N SER A 173 4.33 -20.85 -2.38
CA SER A 173 4.48 -20.16 -3.69
C SER A 173 5.79 -19.38 -3.83
N LYS A 174 6.53 -19.20 -2.73
CA LYS A 174 7.78 -18.42 -2.63
C LYS A 174 7.59 -16.94 -3.00
N THR A 175 6.43 -16.38 -2.65
CA THR A 175 6.02 -14.99 -2.91
C THR A 175 5.66 -14.25 -1.61
N LEU A 176 5.10 -13.04 -1.72
CA LEU A 176 4.71 -12.19 -0.59
C LEU A 176 3.85 -12.90 0.46
N LYS A 177 2.89 -13.77 0.05
CA LYS A 177 2.04 -14.51 1.00
C LYS A 177 2.87 -15.35 1.97
N ASP A 178 3.85 -16.07 1.45
CA ASP A 178 4.68 -16.96 2.27
C ASP A 178 5.72 -16.18 3.09
N ALA A 179 6.19 -15.04 2.56
CA ALA A 179 7.01 -14.10 3.32
C ALA A 179 6.27 -13.58 4.57
N MET A 180 4.97 -13.23 4.44
CA MET A 180 4.13 -12.84 5.59
C MET A 180 3.96 -13.98 6.58
N ASN A 181 3.73 -15.21 6.11
CA ASN A 181 3.63 -16.38 6.99
C ASN A 181 4.89 -16.59 7.83
N ASP A 182 6.08 -16.48 7.22
CA ASP A 182 7.34 -16.68 7.93
C ASP A 182 7.66 -15.51 8.86
N ALA A 183 7.33 -14.28 8.47
CA ALA A 183 7.45 -13.12 9.35
C ALA A 183 6.57 -13.28 10.61
N ILE A 184 5.31 -13.72 10.45
CA ILE A 184 4.41 -13.98 11.58
C ILE A 184 4.96 -15.12 12.46
N ARG A 185 5.46 -16.23 11.90
CA ARG A 185 6.06 -17.32 12.66
C ARG A 185 7.28 -16.84 13.48
N TYR A 186 8.14 -16.04 12.85
CA TYR A 186 9.29 -15.45 13.54
C TYR A 186 8.83 -14.53 14.67
N TRP A 187 7.80 -13.72 14.41
CA TRP A 187 7.26 -12.79 15.40
C TRP A 187 6.69 -13.49 16.63
N VAL A 188 5.92 -14.59 16.45
CA VAL A 188 5.41 -15.43 17.55
C VAL A 188 6.53 -15.81 18.53
N THR A 189 7.70 -16.14 18.00
CA THR A 189 8.85 -16.61 18.82
C THR A 189 9.65 -15.47 19.44
N ASN A 190 9.67 -14.28 18.81
CA ASN A 190 10.58 -13.19 19.14
C ASN A 190 9.85 -11.90 19.57
N ALA A 191 8.57 -11.95 19.90
CA ALA A 191 7.74 -10.78 20.10
C ALA A 191 8.17 -9.85 21.26
N ARG A 192 8.96 -10.35 22.20
CA ARG A 192 9.38 -9.59 23.39
C ARG A 192 10.17 -8.33 23.02
N ASP A 193 11.11 -8.42 22.10
CA ASP A 193 12.03 -7.35 21.70
C ASP A 193 11.88 -6.92 20.24
N THR A 194 10.99 -7.60 19.50
CA THR A 194 10.80 -7.46 18.07
C THR A 194 9.45 -6.84 17.76
N PHE A 195 9.45 -5.79 16.92
CA PHE A 195 8.26 -5.18 16.36
C PHE A 195 8.09 -5.63 14.90
N TYR A 196 6.88 -6.07 14.54
CA TYR A 196 6.56 -6.38 13.15
C TYR A 196 6.05 -5.12 12.44
N ILE A 197 6.80 -4.61 11.48
CA ILE A 197 6.41 -3.49 10.63
C ILE A 197 5.66 -4.04 9.42
N ILE A 198 4.34 -3.96 9.42
CA ILE A 198 3.50 -4.41 8.30
C ILE A 198 3.41 -3.33 7.22
N GLY A 199 3.65 -3.73 5.97
CA GLY A 199 3.74 -2.82 4.82
C GLY A 199 2.43 -2.45 4.16
N THR A 200 1.30 -3.00 4.61
CA THR A 200 -0.02 -2.76 4.01
C THR A 200 -1.11 -2.69 5.07
N VAL A 201 -2.34 -2.34 4.67
CA VAL A 201 -3.52 -2.26 5.55
C VAL A 201 -4.16 -3.64 5.77
N ALA A 202 -3.34 -4.67 5.86
CA ALA A 202 -3.71 -6.05 6.17
C ALA A 202 -3.11 -6.49 7.50
N GLY A 203 -3.53 -7.65 8.00
CA GLY A 203 -3.09 -8.19 9.27
C GLY A 203 -4.10 -8.00 10.40
N PRO A 204 -3.81 -8.55 11.59
CA PRO A 204 -4.72 -8.46 12.72
C PRO A 204 -4.85 -7.01 13.22
N HIS A 205 -5.99 -6.66 13.80
CA HIS A 205 -6.13 -5.38 14.49
C HIS A 205 -4.99 -5.20 15.53
N PRO A 206 -4.34 -4.01 15.64
CA PRO A 206 -4.72 -2.69 15.11
C PRO A 206 -4.08 -2.35 13.75
N TYR A 207 -3.34 -3.25 13.10
CA TYR A 207 -2.56 -2.92 11.90
C TYR A 207 -3.35 -2.24 10.78
N PRO A 208 -4.55 -2.70 10.36
CA PRO A 208 -5.28 -2.05 9.28
C PRO A 208 -5.56 -0.57 9.54
N MET A 209 -6.06 -0.25 10.75
CA MET A 209 -6.33 1.14 11.16
C MET A 209 -5.04 1.95 11.31
N MET A 210 -4.02 1.37 11.95
CA MET A 210 -2.74 2.03 12.19
C MET A 210 -2.04 2.39 10.88
N VAL A 211 -1.95 1.46 9.94
CA VAL A 211 -1.34 1.70 8.63
C VAL A 211 -2.13 2.71 7.81
N ARG A 212 -3.47 2.64 7.83
CA ARG A 212 -4.32 3.69 7.23
C ARG A 212 -3.95 5.07 7.76
N ASP A 213 -3.94 5.24 9.07
CA ASP A 213 -3.68 6.54 9.70
C ASP A 213 -2.28 7.07 9.36
N PHE A 214 -1.28 6.19 9.28
CA PHE A 214 0.09 6.57 8.89
C PHE A 214 0.24 6.88 7.39
N GLN A 215 -0.64 6.34 6.54
CA GLN A 215 -0.68 6.66 5.10
C GLN A 215 -1.61 7.83 4.77
N ALA A 216 -2.51 8.21 5.66
CA ALA A 216 -3.54 9.20 5.37
C ALA A 216 -2.99 10.63 5.13
N VAL A 217 -1.72 10.88 5.43
CA VAL A 217 -0.99 12.07 5.00
C VAL A 217 -1.08 12.30 3.49
N ILE A 218 -1.19 11.23 2.69
CA ILE A 218 -1.36 11.30 1.22
C ILE A 218 -2.65 12.05 0.87
N GLY A 219 -3.77 11.60 1.42
CA GLY A 219 -5.09 12.20 1.19
C GLY A 219 -5.22 13.59 1.81
N TYR A 220 -4.65 13.78 3.00
CA TYR A 220 -4.61 15.08 3.67
C TYR A 220 -3.97 16.16 2.79
N GLU A 221 -2.79 15.89 2.27
CA GLU A 221 -2.08 16.81 1.38
C GLU A 221 -2.80 16.98 0.04
N ALA A 222 -3.25 15.88 -0.57
CA ALA A 222 -3.93 15.92 -1.86
C ALA A 222 -5.21 16.76 -1.81
N ARG A 223 -5.99 16.63 -0.72
CA ARG A 223 -7.20 17.43 -0.52
C ARG A 223 -6.90 18.92 -0.39
N LYS A 224 -5.91 19.27 0.43
CA LYS A 224 -5.46 20.67 0.59
C LYS A 224 -5.00 21.25 -0.74
N GLN A 225 -4.11 20.53 -1.43
CA GLN A 225 -3.49 20.98 -2.68
C GLN A 225 -4.50 21.13 -3.83
N ILE A 226 -5.52 20.26 -3.92
CA ILE A 226 -6.52 20.38 -5.00
C ILE A 226 -7.46 21.57 -4.74
N LEU A 227 -7.83 21.81 -3.49
CA LEU A 227 -8.63 22.98 -3.13
C LEU A 227 -7.87 24.29 -3.40
N GLU A 228 -6.56 24.35 -3.15
CA GLU A 228 -5.71 25.49 -3.47
C GLU A 228 -5.58 25.73 -4.99
N LYS A 229 -5.55 24.65 -5.81
CA LYS A 229 -5.37 24.73 -7.28
C LYS A 229 -6.66 24.96 -8.05
N GLU A 230 -7.76 24.32 -7.65
CA GLU A 230 -8.99 24.26 -8.43
C GLU A 230 -10.20 24.89 -7.71
N ASN A 231 -10.03 25.28 -6.44
CA ASN A 231 -11.10 25.82 -5.57
C ASN A 231 -12.35 24.91 -5.48
N LYS A 232 -12.15 23.60 -5.72
CA LYS A 232 -13.20 22.57 -5.60
C LYS A 232 -12.57 21.20 -5.33
N LEU A 233 -13.38 20.26 -4.83
CA LEU A 233 -12.99 18.86 -4.68
C LEU A 233 -12.91 18.16 -6.04
N PRO A 234 -12.13 17.05 -6.14
CA PRO A 234 -12.09 16.25 -7.37
C PRO A 234 -13.41 15.49 -7.57
N ASP A 235 -13.76 15.23 -8.81
CA ASP A 235 -14.86 14.30 -9.14
C ASP A 235 -14.44 12.84 -8.88
N TYR A 236 -13.15 12.53 -9.12
CA TYR A 236 -12.61 11.18 -8.95
C TYR A 236 -11.26 11.19 -8.24
N VAL A 237 -11.07 10.21 -7.37
CA VAL A 237 -9.78 9.87 -6.75
C VAL A 237 -9.45 8.42 -7.04
N VAL A 238 -8.35 8.17 -7.74
CA VAL A 238 -7.98 6.85 -8.27
C VAL A 238 -6.68 6.36 -7.66
N ALA A 239 -6.62 5.09 -7.23
CA ALA A 239 -5.41 4.47 -6.71
C ALA A 239 -5.40 2.96 -6.96
N CYS A 240 -4.22 2.36 -7.09
CA CYS A 240 -4.08 0.90 -7.24
C CYS A 240 -4.27 0.17 -5.91
N ILE A 241 -4.70 -1.10 -5.98
CA ILE A 241 -4.95 -1.95 -4.83
C ILE A 241 -4.23 -3.30 -4.99
N GLY A 242 -3.28 -3.55 -4.08
CA GLY A 242 -2.84 -4.88 -3.66
C GLY A 242 -3.44 -5.12 -2.28
N GLY A 243 -2.66 -5.00 -1.21
CA GLY A 243 -3.26 -4.90 0.14
C GLY A 243 -4.01 -3.59 0.39
N GLY A 244 -3.73 -2.52 -0.36
CA GLY A 244 -4.52 -1.29 -0.41
C GLY A 244 -4.05 -0.13 0.47
N SER A 245 -2.76 -0.09 0.88
CA SER A 245 -2.31 0.98 1.80
C SER A 245 -2.21 2.36 1.16
N ASN A 246 -1.76 2.45 -0.11
CA ASN A 246 -1.72 3.73 -0.81
C ASN A 246 -3.13 4.28 -1.07
N SER A 247 -4.04 3.40 -1.46
CA SER A 247 -5.42 3.76 -1.80
C SER A 247 -6.21 4.20 -0.58
N ILE A 248 -6.19 3.44 0.52
CA ILE A 248 -6.92 3.84 1.72
C ILE A 248 -6.34 5.13 2.34
N GLY A 249 -4.99 5.28 2.32
CA GLY A 249 -4.33 6.52 2.74
C GLY A 249 -4.77 7.72 1.91
N MET A 250 -4.94 7.54 0.59
CA MET A 250 -5.44 8.58 -0.29
C MET A 250 -6.94 8.83 -0.09
N PHE A 251 -7.76 7.78 0.00
CA PHE A 251 -9.22 7.87 0.05
C PHE A 251 -9.73 8.42 1.38
N SER A 252 -9.04 8.15 2.50
CA SER A 252 -9.48 8.48 3.86
C SER A 252 -9.93 9.93 4.05
N HIS A 253 -9.42 10.87 3.25
CA HIS A 253 -9.79 12.28 3.30
C HIS A 253 -10.85 12.70 2.26
N PHE A 254 -11.43 11.72 1.54
CA PHE A 254 -12.47 11.94 0.53
C PHE A 254 -13.69 11.05 0.70
N LEU A 255 -13.61 9.99 1.56
CA LEU A 255 -14.69 9.00 1.74
C LEU A 255 -16.00 9.60 2.29
N GLU A 256 -15.94 10.77 2.92
CA GLU A 256 -17.13 11.43 3.49
C GLU A 256 -17.80 12.39 2.50
N ASP A 257 -17.11 12.74 1.41
CA ASP A 257 -17.60 13.66 0.39
C ASP A 257 -18.42 12.88 -0.65
N LYS A 258 -19.74 13.03 -0.62
CA LYS A 258 -20.67 12.29 -1.48
C LYS A 258 -20.49 12.59 -2.97
N GLU A 259 -19.96 13.76 -3.30
CA GLU A 259 -19.64 14.22 -4.66
C GLU A 259 -18.33 13.64 -5.21
N VAL A 260 -17.49 13.06 -4.36
CA VAL A 260 -16.19 12.48 -4.75
C VAL A 260 -16.32 10.95 -4.92
N THR A 261 -15.98 10.45 -6.10
CA THR A 261 -15.93 9.02 -6.36
C THR A 261 -14.53 8.48 -6.16
N CYS A 262 -14.29 7.70 -5.10
CA CYS A 262 -13.06 6.95 -4.91
C CYS A 262 -13.08 5.66 -5.75
N VAL A 263 -11.99 5.39 -6.51
CA VAL A 263 -11.88 4.23 -7.39
C VAL A 263 -10.60 3.46 -7.10
N GLY A 264 -10.75 2.24 -6.63
CA GLY A 264 -9.65 1.30 -6.37
C GLY A 264 -9.43 0.36 -7.55
N ILE A 265 -8.19 0.25 -8.03
CA ILE A 265 -7.84 -0.55 -9.21
C ILE A 265 -7.04 -1.77 -8.80
N GLU A 266 -7.64 -2.95 -8.96
CA GLU A 266 -7.02 -4.24 -8.72
C GLU A 266 -6.25 -4.76 -9.96
N ALA A 267 -5.32 -5.69 -9.72
CA ALA A 267 -4.61 -6.37 -10.80
C ALA A 267 -5.48 -7.44 -11.46
N GLY A 268 -5.96 -7.18 -12.66
CA GLY A 268 -6.70 -8.13 -13.50
C GLY A 268 -5.82 -9.22 -14.13
N GLY A 269 -4.49 -9.12 -13.99
CA GLY A 269 -3.54 -10.13 -14.46
C GLY A 269 -3.71 -10.47 -15.95
N LEU A 270 -3.84 -11.75 -16.23
CA LEU A 270 -4.11 -12.24 -17.60
C LEU A 270 -5.61 -12.23 -17.98
N GLY A 271 -6.46 -11.69 -17.11
CA GLY A 271 -7.90 -11.59 -17.27
C GLY A 271 -8.66 -12.27 -16.13
N LEU A 272 -9.81 -11.70 -15.74
CA LEU A 272 -10.64 -12.22 -14.63
C LEU A 272 -11.28 -13.58 -14.91
N ASP A 273 -11.33 -14.02 -16.18
CA ASP A 273 -11.83 -15.32 -16.57
C ASP A 273 -10.75 -16.39 -16.55
N THR A 274 -9.52 -16.02 -16.18
CA THR A 274 -8.40 -16.91 -15.92
C THR A 274 -8.20 -17.07 -14.41
N ASN A 275 -7.47 -18.10 -13.98
CA ASN A 275 -7.03 -18.21 -12.59
C ASN A 275 -5.73 -17.43 -12.31
N LYS A 276 -5.40 -16.44 -13.17
CA LYS A 276 -4.16 -15.65 -13.09
C LYS A 276 -4.47 -14.16 -12.99
N HIS A 277 -4.95 -13.74 -11.83
CA HIS A 277 -5.22 -12.36 -11.46
C HIS A 277 -5.02 -12.15 -9.95
N GLY A 278 -4.95 -10.87 -9.51
CA GLY A 278 -4.88 -10.47 -8.10
C GLY A 278 -6.15 -9.72 -7.62
N SER A 279 -7.28 -9.90 -8.32
CA SER A 279 -8.51 -9.14 -8.06
C SER A 279 -9.37 -9.81 -6.98
N CYS A 280 -9.00 -9.61 -5.72
CA CYS A 280 -9.67 -10.19 -4.54
C CYS A 280 -11.08 -9.63 -4.35
N LEU A 281 -11.28 -8.33 -4.58
CA LEU A 281 -12.59 -7.71 -4.41
C LEU A 281 -13.54 -8.06 -5.55
N ALA A 282 -13.04 -8.32 -6.76
CA ALA A 282 -13.87 -8.70 -7.89
C ALA A 282 -14.27 -10.18 -7.88
N LYS A 283 -13.36 -11.09 -7.50
CA LYS A 283 -13.51 -12.55 -7.65
C LYS A 283 -13.38 -13.34 -6.34
N GLY A 284 -12.85 -12.75 -5.29
CA GLY A 284 -12.66 -13.43 -4.01
C GLY A 284 -13.96 -13.54 -3.18
N THR A 285 -13.86 -14.26 -2.09
CA THR A 285 -14.91 -14.45 -1.08
C THR A 285 -14.37 -14.10 0.30
N PRO A 286 -15.23 -13.74 1.28
CA PRO A 286 -14.79 -13.51 2.65
C PRO A 286 -14.12 -14.73 3.26
N GLY A 287 -12.97 -14.55 3.91
CA GLY A 287 -12.23 -15.60 4.59
C GLY A 287 -11.13 -15.02 5.47
N ILE A 288 -10.38 -15.90 6.15
CA ILE A 288 -9.35 -15.50 7.11
C ILE A 288 -7.97 -15.75 6.51
N LEU A 289 -7.17 -14.68 6.44
CA LEU A 289 -5.77 -14.75 6.00
C LEU A 289 -4.92 -13.77 6.81
N HIS A 290 -3.74 -14.18 7.26
CA HIS A 290 -2.78 -13.34 7.97
C HIS A 290 -3.36 -12.61 9.20
N GLY A 291 -4.30 -13.25 9.90
CA GLY A 291 -4.85 -12.76 11.16
C GLY A 291 -6.04 -11.80 11.03
N GLN A 292 -6.61 -11.64 9.84
CA GLN A 292 -7.79 -10.82 9.57
C GLN A 292 -8.84 -11.56 8.74
N CYS A 293 -10.10 -11.15 8.85
CA CYS A 293 -11.16 -11.51 7.90
C CYS A 293 -11.20 -10.44 6.79
N SER A 294 -11.15 -10.86 5.53
CA SER A 294 -11.24 -9.97 4.35
C SER A 294 -11.68 -10.76 3.12
N TYR A 295 -11.94 -10.08 1.99
CA TYR A 295 -12.02 -10.75 0.71
C TYR A 295 -10.66 -11.35 0.35
N LEU A 296 -10.63 -12.62 -0.07
CA LEU A 296 -9.43 -13.30 -0.53
C LEU A 296 -9.74 -14.28 -1.66
N LEU A 297 -8.72 -14.56 -2.47
CA LEU A 297 -8.80 -15.59 -3.51
C LEU A 297 -8.66 -16.95 -2.84
N GLN A 298 -9.74 -17.73 -2.83
CA GLN A 298 -9.79 -19.09 -2.27
C GLN A 298 -10.73 -19.96 -3.09
N ASP A 299 -10.51 -21.27 -3.04
CA ASP A 299 -11.40 -22.26 -3.63
C ASP A 299 -12.60 -22.60 -2.71
N GLU A 300 -13.42 -23.54 -3.13
CA GLU A 300 -14.60 -23.99 -2.39
C GLU A 300 -14.28 -24.64 -1.04
N ASP A 301 -13.06 -25.19 -0.90
CA ASP A 301 -12.56 -25.79 0.33
C ASP A 301 -11.85 -24.76 1.24
N GLY A 302 -11.81 -23.49 0.85
CA GLY A 302 -11.16 -22.41 1.58
C GLY A 302 -9.64 -22.37 1.45
N GLN A 303 -9.07 -23.11 0.47
CA GLN A 303 -7.63 -23.05 0.20
C GLN A 303 -7.30 -21.78 -0.57
N VAL A 304 -6.30 -21.04 -0.08
CA VAL A 304 -5.86 -19.79 -0.70
C VAL A 304 -5.23 -20.07 -2.06
N LEU A 305 -5.80 -19.46 -3.10
CA LEU A 305 -5.30 -19.55 -4.47
C LEU A 305 -4.08 -18.63 -4.67
N GLU A 306 -3.20 -18.99 -5.60
CA GLU A 306 -2.11 -18.11 -6.01
C GLU A 306 -2.68 -16.90 -6.76
N ALA A 307 -2.29 -15.70 -6.34
CA ALA A 307 -2.54 -14.50 -7.11
C ALA A 307 -1.55 -14.40 -8.29
N HIS A 308 -1.85 -13.56 -9.26
CA HIS A 308 -0.94 -13.24 -10.36
C HIS A 308 -1.06 -11.76 -10.75
N SER A 309 0.07 -11.11 -10.90
CA SER A 309 0.22 -9.77 -11.49
C SER A 309 1.63 -9.59 -12.05
N ILE A 310 1.75 -8.81 -13.12
CA ILE A 310 3.02 -8.26 -13.58
C ILE A 310 3.71 -7.44 -12.48
N SER A 311 2.93 -6.86 -11.59
CA SER A 311 3.39 -6.09 -10.44
C SER A 311 3.49 -6.95 -9.20
N ALA A 312 4.71 -7.16 -8.69
CA ALA A 312 4.91 -7.93 -7.46
C ALA A 312 4.25 -7.30 -6.21
N GLY A 313 3.97 -5.99 -6.22
CA GLY A 313 3.27 -5.30 -5.14
C GLY A 313 1.75 -5.48 -5.17
N LEU A 314 1.19 -6.00 -6.28
CA LEU A 314 -0.23 -6.33 -6.43
C LEU A 314 -0.48 -7.85 -6.50
N ASP A 315 0.59 -8.65 -6.45
CA ASP A 315 0.54 -10.11 -6.45
C ASP A 315 0.30 -10.63 -5.02
N TYR A 316 -0.92 -10.41 -4.53
CA TYR A 316 -1.35 -10.78 -3.18
C TYR A 316 -2.79 -11.29 -3.20
N PRO A 317 -3.08 -12.49 -2.63
CA PRO A 317 -4.39 -13.11 -2.72
C PRO A 317 -5.42 -12.57 -1.72
N GLY A 318 -5.11 -11.51 -1.00
CA GLY A 318 -5.98 -10.86 -0.02
C GLY A 318 -6.01 -9.34 -0.19
N VAL A 319 -6.81 -8.68 0.62
CA VAL A 319 -6.94 -7.21 0.63
C VAL A 319 -7.19 -6.72 2.05
N GLY A 320 -6.99 -5.43 2.30
CA GLY A 320 -7.30 -4.83 3.59
C GLY A 320 -8.78 -4.96 3.96
N PRO A 321 -9.12 -5.20 5.23
CA PRO A 321 -10.50 -5.40 5.68
C PRO A 321 -11.38 -4.15 5.49
N GLU A 322 -10.79 -2.96 5.60
CA GLU A 322 -11.51 -1.71 5.36
C GLU A 322 -11.91 -1.57 3.88
N HIS A 323 -11.08 -2.04 2.92
CA HIS A 323 -11.46 -2.11 1.51
C HIS A 323 -12.60 -3.10 1.29
N SER A 324 -12.58 -4.25 1.96
CA SER A 324 -13.67 -5.22 1.93
C SER A 324 -14.99 -4.61 2.41
N PHE A 325 -14.95 -3.89 3.51
CA PHE A 325 -16.08 -3.15 4.05
C PHE A 325 -16.59 -2.07 3.07
N HIS A 326 -15.69 -1.29 2.46
CA HIS A 326 -16.09 -0.26 1.50
C HIS A 326 -16.69 -0.82 0.22
N LYS A 327 -16.27 -2.01 -0.21
CA LYS A 327 -16.89 -2.73 -1.33
C LYS A 327 -18.35 -3.06 -1.01
N ASP A 328 -18.60 -3.70 0.14
CA ASP A 328 -19.95 -4.14 0.50
C ASP A 328 -20.89 -2.97 0.72
N ASN A 329 -20.40 -1.88 1.32
CA ASN A 329 -21.16 -0.65 1.53
C ASN A 329 -21.21 0.27 0.30
N LYS A 330 -20.55 -0.10 -0.80
CA LYS A 330 -20.51 0.70 -2.06
C LYS A 330 -19.99 2.14 -1.85
N THR A 331 -19.14 2.36 -0.85
CA THR A 331 -18.53 3.66 -0.56
C THR A 331 -17.31 3.92 -1.43
N VAL A 332 -16.68 2.86 -1.96
CA VAL A 332 -15.61 2.92 -2.96
C VAL A 332 -15.99 2.03 -4.14
N THR A 333 -15.74 2.51 -5.34
CA THR A 333 -15.89 1.71 -6.58
C THR A 333 -14.59 0.96 -6.81
N TYR A 334 -14.69 -0.31 -7.21
CA TYR A 334 -13.52 -1.13 -7.56
C TYR A 334 -13.61 -1.58 -9.00
N ASP A 335 -12.48 -1.53 -9.70
CA ASP A 335 -12.30 -1.99 -11.07
C ASP A 335 -10.98 -2.73 -11.19
N ASN A 336 -10.68 -3.31 -12.31
CA ASN A 336 -9.46 -4.08 -12.54
C ASN A 336 -8.80 -3.68 -13.86
N ILE A 337 -7.49 -3.87 -13.94
CA ILE A 337 -6.66 -3.61 -15.12
C ILE A 337 -5.77 -4.83 -15.34
N THR A 338 -5.73 -5.31 -16.59
CA THR A 338 -4.89 -6.42 -16.99
C THR A 338 -3.40 -6.03 -17.04
N ASP A 339 -2.52 -7.03 -16.99
CA ASP A 339 -1.07 -6.83 -17.13
C ASP A 339 -0.70 -6.09 -18.41
N LYS A 340 -1.40 -6.38 -19.52
CA LYS A 340 -1.20 -5.70 -20.81
C LYS A 340 -1.59 -4.23 -20.73
N GLU A 341 -2.76 -3.91 -20.18
CA GLU A 341 -3.22 -2.52 -20.04
C GLU A 341 -2.29 -1.73 -19.13
N ALA A 342 -1.80 -2.34 -18.03
CA ALA A 342 -0.84 -1.73 -17.13
C ALA A 342 0.51 -1.44 -17.83
N LEU A 343 1.02 -2.40 -18.62
CA LEU A 343 2.26 -2.23 -19.37
C LEU A 343 2.12 -1.15 -20.45
N ASP A 344 1.00 -1.10 -21.16
CA ASP A 344 0.68 -0.05 -22.13
C ASP A 344 0.62 1.34 -21.45
N ALA A 345 0.05 1.42 -20.25
CA ALA A 345 -0.02 2.67 -19.48
C ALA A 345 1.34 3.09 -18.89
N PHE A 346 2.18 2.13 -18.51
CA PHE A 346 3.56 2.39 -18.11
C PHE A 346 4.32 3.13 -19.20
N VAL A 347 4.27 2.62 -20.44
CA VAL A 347 4.90 3.26 -21.61
C VAL A 347 4.24 4.61 -21.92
N TRP A 348 2.91 4.66 -21.85
CA TRP A 348 2.16 5.87 -22.16
C TRP A 348 2.51 7.04 -21.24
N LEU A 349 2.47 6.85 -19.92
CA LEU A 349 2.83 7.90 -18.96
C LEU A 349 4.29 8.33 -19.14
N SER A 350 5.20 7.36 -19.34
CA SER A 350 6.61 7.64 -19.54
C SER A 350 6.87 8.54 -20.76
N ARG A 351 6.17 8.27 -21.86
CA ARG A 351 6.33 9.04 -23.11
C ARG A 351 5.59 10.37 -23.12
N LYS A 352 4.47 10.47 -22.39
CA LYS A 352 3.64 11.69 -22.38
C LYS A 352 4.08 12.71 -21.34
N GLU A 353 4.43 12.25 -20.15
CA GLU A 353 4.76 13.14 -19.02
C GLU A 353 6.23 13.06 -18.58
N GLY A 354 7.04 12.17 -19.18
CA GLY A 354 8.42 11.95 -18.74
C GLY A 354 8.52 11.30 -17.35
N ILE A 355 7.47 10.62 -16.90
CA ILE A 355 7.39 9.98 -15.59
C ILE A 355 7.30 8.48 -15.76
N ILE A 356 8.28 7.74 -15.25
CA ILE A 356 8.30 6.28 -15.26
C ILE A 356 7.64 5.78 -13.96
N PRO A 357 6.37 5.32 -14.00
CA PRO A 357 5.68 4.84 -12.80
C PRO A 357 6.15 3.45 -12.41
N ALA A 358 5.96 3.04 -11.15
CA ALA A 358 6.00 1.62 -10.81
C ALA A 358 4.86 0.86 -11.53
N PHE A 359 5.02 -0.43 -11.77
CA PHE A 359 3.95 -1.25 -12.37
C PHE A 359 2.67 -1.22 -11.54
N GLU A 360 2.78 -1.12 -10.21
CA GLU A 360 1.64 -0.89 -9.32
C GLU A 360 0.85 0.35 -9.75
N SER A 361 1.53 1.49 -9.83
CA SER A 361 0.92 2.77 -10.18
C SER A 361 0.40 2.80 -11.62
N ALA A 362 1.04 2.05 -12.53
CA ALA A 362 0.61 1.94 -13.93
C ALA A 362 -0.81 1.38 -14.07
N HIS A 363 -1.27 0.51 -13.13
CA HIS A 363 -2.65 0.04 -13.10
C HIS A 363 -3.64 1.20 -12.89
N ALA A 364 -3.38 2.10 -11.93
CA ALA A 364 -4.21 3.27 -11.70
C ALA A 364 -4.20 4.24 -12.91
N ILE A 365 -3.06 4.38 -13.58
CA ILE A 365 -2.93 5.20 -14.81
C ILE A 365 -3.68 4.57 -15.97
N ALA A 366 -3.66 3.24 -16.12
CA ALA A 366 -4.40 2.54 -17.18
C ALA A 366 -5.91 2.76 -17.10
N TYR A 367 -6.45 2.88 -15.89
CA TYR A 367 -7.86 3.18 -15.67
C TYR A 367 -8.30 4.49 -16.36
N LEU A 368 -7.43 5.48 -16.49
CA LEU A 368 -7.75 6.73 -17.18
C LEU A 368 -8.13 6.50 -18.64
N LYS A 369 -7.49 5.57 -19.34
CA LYS A 369 -7.83 5.17 -20.70
C LYS A 369 -9.10 4.33 -20.76
N LYS A 370 -9.21 3.34 -19.85
CA LYS A 370 -10.38 2.45 -19.76
C LYS A 370 -11.67 3.22 -19.48
N ALA A 371 -11.60 4.23 -18.62
CA ALA A 371 -12.76 5.03 -18.20
C ALA A 371 -12.86 6.38 -18.94
N LYS A 372 -12.17 6.59 -20.06
CA LYS A 372 -12.03 7.88 -20.74
C LYS A 372 -13.37 8.61 -20.92
N GLU A 373 -14.40 7.96 -21.43
CA GLU A 373 -15.70 8.58 -21.66
C GLU A 373 -16.38 9.02 -20.36
N LYS A 374 -16.21 8.24 -19.29
CA LYS A 374 -16.75 8.54 -17.95
C LYS A 374 -16.03 9.71 -17.28
N LEU A 375 -14.74 9.87 -17.59
CA LEU A 375 -13.88 10.91 -17.00
C LEU A 375 -13.87 12.22 -17.79
N LYS A 376 -14.49 12.27 -18.96
CA LYS A 376 -14.55 13.48 -19.78
C LYS A 376 -15.07 14.67 -18.98
N ASP A 377 -14.38 15.82 -19.09
CA ASP A 377 -14.65 17.07 -18.38
C ASP A 377 -14.61 16.99 -16.85
N LYS A 378 -14.04 15.91 -16.27
CA LYS A 378 -13.93 15.68 -14.84
C LYS A 378 -12.59 16.15 -14.28
N LEU A 379 -12.58 16.43 -12.98
CA LEU A 379 -11.38 16.67 -12.18
C LEU A 379 -10.98 15.37 -11.48
N VAL A 380 -9.80 14.85 -11.81
CA VAL A 380 -9.34 13.53 -11.39
C VAL A 380 -8.00 13.65 -10.66
N ILE A 381 -7.88 13.00 -9.51
CA ILE A 381 -6.58 12.81 -8.85
C ILE A 381 -6.22 11.33 -8.94
N VAL A 382 -4.98 11.02 -9.36
CA VAL A 382 -4.42 9.67 -9.34
C VAL A 382 -3.27 9.60 -8.34
N CYS A 383 -3.28 8.61 -7.46
CA CYS A 383 -2.14 8.33 -6.58
C CYS A 383 -1.03 7.63 -7.36
N LEU A 384 0.05 8.35 -7.66
CA LEU A 384 1.26 7.78 -8.25
C LEU A 384 2.13 7.22 -7.12
N SER A 385 1.80 6.02 -6.68
CA SER A 385 2.23 5.43 -5.41
C SER A 385 3.71 5.05 -5.34
N GLY A 386 4.39 4.92 -6.48
CA GLY A 386 5.81 4.60 -6.55
C GLY A 386 6.41 4.79 -7.94
N ARG A 387 7.74 4.90 -8.01
CA ARG A 387 8.51 5.05 -9.26
C ARG A 387 8.98 3.71 -9.82
N GLY A 388 9.20 3.68 -11.13
CA GLY A 388 9.48 2.47 -11.88
C GLY A 388 10.93 1.98 -11.89
N ASP A 389 11.86 2.64 -11.18
CA ASP A 389 13.28 2.24 -11.20
C ASP A 389 13.49 0.77 -10.84
N LYS A 390 12.69 0.24 -9.92
CA LYS A 390 12.73 -1.15 -9.51
C LYS A 390 12.27 -2.13 -10.59
N ASP A 391 11.45 -1.67 -11.53
CA ASP A 391 10.79 -2.49 -12.55
C ASP A 391 11.53 -2.49 -13.88
N MET A 392 12.62 -1.70 -14.02
CA MET A 392 13.32 -1.50 -15.29
C MET A 392 13.88 -2.77 -15.91
N ILE A 393 14.38 -3.72 -15.10
CA ILE A 393 14.88 -5.00 -15.59
C ILE A 393 13.74 -5.80 -16.21
N GLN A 394 12.63 -5.96 -15.48
CA GLN A 394 11.44 -6.67 -15.95
C GLN A 394 10.79 -5.94 -17.13
N ALA A 395 10.73 -4.60 -17.09
CA ALA A 395 10.24 -3.80 -18.22
C ALA A 395 11.04 -4.02 -19.49
N LYS A 396 12.37 -4.11 -19.40
CA LYS A 396 13.25 -4.41 -20.54
C LYS A 396 12.97 -5.77 -21.17
N GLU A 397 12.63 -6.77 -20.36
CA GLU A 397 12.29 -8.12 -20.87
C GLU A 397 10.93 -8.14 -21.57
N LEU A 398 9.96 -7.35 -21.06
CA LEU A 398 8.59 -7.31 -21.56
C LEU A 398 8.40 -6.34 -22.74
N LEU A 399 9.12 -5.22 -22.73
CA LEU A 399 9.09 -4.18 -23.75
C LEU A 399 10.28 -4.37 -24.68
N LYS A 400 10.04 -5.00 -25.80
CA LYS A 400 11.06 -5.07 -26.87
C LYS A 400 11.02 -3.75 -27.62
N PHE A 401 11.90 -2.84 -27.24
CA PHE A 401 12.18 -1.65 -28.05
C PHE A 401 13.30 -2.02 -29.05
N ASP A 402 13.06 -1.73 -30.34
CA ASP A 402 14.07 -1.82 -31.40
C ASP A 402 15.19 -0.80 -31.20
#